data_9076c2e88d95d54e00516ad3025a9540
#
_entry.id   9076c2e88d95d54e00516ad3025a9540
#
_cell.length_a   1.000
_cell.length_b   1.000
_cell.length_c   1.000
_cell.angle_alpha   90.00
_cell.angle_beta   90.00
_cell.angle_gamma   90.00
#
_symmetry.space_group_name_H-M   'P 1'
#
loop_
_entity.id
_entity.type
_entity.pdbx_description
1 polymer ?
#
loop_
_entity_poly.entity_id
_entity_poly.type
_entity_poly.pdbx_seq_one_letter_code
_entity_poly.pdbx_strand_id
1 'polypeptide(L)'
;PFGMSEDRQIQKLKITQESGQNSAVVIGIPGSGKSVFLHALICNAAINYSPDELNMYLIDFSGVEFNSYALHNLPHARVIAPEAEREFGLSILNELVEEGARRMELCRNNDVSNIVDLKAKNPSLHIPRLLVIIDEFQKIFEIENDLISREANAKIHTIIQEFRKFGINLVLATQKLPSSSILPKDLIANRVVFKSSPADFSSLISLP
;
A
#
# COMPACT_ATOMS: atom_id res chain seq x y z
N PRO A 1 14.03 5.93 6.05
CA PRO A 1 15.16 6.25 5.14
C PRO A 1 15.51 5.01 4.31
N PHE A 2 15.85 5.21 3.01
CA PHE A 2 16.20 4.12 2.08
C PHE A 2 17.63 4.22 1.58
N GLY A 3 18.34 5.27 1.89
CA GLY A 3 19.66 5.55 1.42
C GLY A 3 19.93 7.04 1.37
N MET A 4 20.99 7.40 0.70
CA MET A 4 21.38 8.79 0.49
C MET A 4 21.36 9.12 -1.00
N SER A 5 20.97 10.35 -1.36
CA SER A 5 21.16 10.89 -2.69
C SER A 5 22.64 11.17 -2.95
N GLU A 6 23.01 11.53 -4.19
CA GLU A 6 24.33 12.00 -4.56
C GLU A 6 24.79 13.18 -3.69
N ASP A 7 23.88 14.05 -3.32
CA ASP A 7 24.10 15.19 -2.40
C ASP A 7 24.16 14.79 -0.91
N ARG A 8 24.28 13.52 -0.60
CA ARG A 8 24.31 12.95 0.76
C ARG A 8 23.07 13.27 1.61
N GLN A 9 21.94 13.58 0.99
CA GLN A 9 20.68 13.75 1.69
C GLN A 9 20.00 12.40 1.90
N ILE A 10 19.49 12.18 3.12
CA ILE A 10 18.75 10.96 3.46
C ILE A 10 17.44 10.94 2.68
N GLN A 11 17.29 9.97 1.82
CA GLN A 11 16.03 9.74 1.10
C GLN A 11 15.02 9.04 1.99
N LYS A 12 13.80 9.57 2.05
CA LYS A 12 12.72 9.05 2.87
C LYS A 12 11.47 8.85 2.02
N LEU A 13 10.83 7.69 2.12
CA LEU A 13 9.44 7.55 1.68
C LEU A 13 8.56 8.16 2.77
N LYS A 14 7.74 9.11 2.39
CA LYS A 14 6.73 9.68 3.28
C LYS A 14 5.38 9.16 2.84
N ILE A 15 4.70 8.46 3.73
CA ILE A 15 3.31 8.04 3.54
C ILE A 15 2.49 8.89 4.50
N THR A 16 1.77 9.87 3.96
CA THR A 16 1.05 10.90 4.73
C THR A 16 -0.40 11.01 4.26
N GLN A 17 -1.18 11.86 4.92
CA GLN A 17 -2.55 12.15 4.49
C GLN A 17 -2.61 13.20 3.36
N GLU A 18 -1.48 13.76 2.96
CA GLU A 18 -1.39 14.71 1.85
C GLU A 18 -1.77 14.04 0.52
N SER A 19 -2.25 14.83 -0.41
CA SER A 19 -2.71 14.34 -1.70
C SER A 19 -1.60 13.60 -2.45
N GLY A 20 -1.92 12.37 -2.86
CA GLY A 20 -1.00 11.51 -3.61
C GLY A 20 0.11 10.84 -2.78
N GLN A 21 0.36 11.27 -1.53
CA GLN A 21 1.41 10.69 -0.68
C GLN A 21 0.92 9.56 0.24
N ASN A 22 -0.35 9.23 0.21
CA ASN A 22 -0.94 8.16 1.02
C ASN A 22 -0.68 6.76 0.46
N SER A 23 -0.21 6.66 -0.77
CA SER A 23 0.05 5.39 -1.44
C SER A 23 1.37 5.45 -2.20
N ALA A 24 1.93 4.30 -2.51
CA ALA A 24 3.15 4.16 -3.27
C ALA A 24 3.03 3.07 -4.34
N VAL A 25 3.70 3.28 -5.46
CA VAL A 25 3.97 2.25 -6.45
C VAL A 25 5.46 1.94 -6.43
N VAL A 26 5.79 0.65 -6.41
CA VAL A 26 7.16 0.15 -6.42
C VAL A 26 7.33 -0.78 -7.62
N ILE A 27 8.24 -0.46 -8.53
CA ILE A 27 8.51 -1.31 -9.69
C ILE A 27 9.96 -1.72 -9.75
N GLY A 28 10.20 -2.97 -10.13
CA GLY A 28 11.55 -3.48 -10.37
C GLY A 28 11.56 -4.93 -10.85
N ILE A 29 12.40 -5.21 -11.84
CA ILE A 29 12.60 -6.58 -12.33
C ILE A 29 13.29 -7.45 -11.27
N PRO A 30 13.25 -8.78 -11.39
CA PRO A 30 13.93 -9.69 -10.47
C PRO A 30 15.40 -9.29 -10.25
N GLY A 31 15.86 -9.33 -9.00
CA GLY A 31 17.23 -8.96 -8.63
C GLY A 31 17.51 -7.45 -8.61
N SER A 32 16.54 -6.58 -8.84
CA SER A 32 16.73 -5.12 -8.82
C SER A 32 16.79 -4.50 -7.42
N GLY A 33 16.41 -5.24 -6.37
CA GLY A 33 16.32 -4.75 -4.99
C GLY A 33 14.90 -4.44 -4.49
N LYS A 34 13.86 -4.70 -5.28
CA LYS A 34 12.44 -4.49 -4.90
C LYS A 34 12.11 -5.15 -3.57
N SER A 35 12.41 -6.44 -3.41
CA SER A 35 12.14 -7.20 -2.18
C SER A 35 12.90 -6.64 -0.97
N VAL A 36 14.17 -6.32 -1.13
CA VAL A 36 14.99 -5.69 -0.07
C VAL A 36 14.35 -4.37 0.39
N PHE A 37 13.84 -3.59 -0.55
CA PHE A 37 13.14 -2.35 -0.24
C PHE A 37 11.85 -2.60 0.54
N LEU A 38 11.03 -3.58 0.15
CA LEU A 38 9.80 -3.92 0.86
C LEU A 38 10.10 -4.40 2.28
N HIS A 39 11.10 -5.25 2.47
CA HIS A 39 11.54 -5.67 3.79
C HIS A 39 12.06 -4.49 4.63
N ALA A 40 12.85 -3.61 4.05
CA ALA A 40 13.32 -2.40 4.73
C ALA A 40 12.15 -1.49 5.15
N LEU A 41 11.10 -1.38 4.32
CA LEU A 41 9.89 -0.62 4.64
C LEU A 41 9.15 -1.25 5.83
N ILE A 42 8.91 -2.55 5.81
CA ILE A 42 8.22 -3.30 6.86
C ILE A 42 8.98 -3.20 8.18
N CYS A 43 10.28 -3.49 8.17
CA CYS A 43 11.13 -3.45 9.37
C CYS A 43 11.22 -2.03 9.95
N ASN A 44 11.42 -1.01 9.11
CA ASN A 44 11.44 0.38 9.57
C ASN A 44 10.09 0.81 10.16
N ALA A 45 8.98 0.39 9.57
CA ALA A 45 7.66 0.69 10.09
C ALA A 45 7.44 0.00 11.45
N ALA A 46 7.80 -1.28 11.57
CA ALA A 46 7.66 -2.04 12.81
C ALA A 46 8.54 -1.53 13.97
N ILE A 47 9.73 -0.99 13.66
CA ILE A 47 10.63 -0.42 14.69
C ILE A 47 10.14 0.95 15.17
N ASN A 48 9.51 1.75 14.32
CA ASN A 48 9.17 3.14 14.62
C ASN A 48 7.73 3.33 15.15
N TYR A 49 6.86 2.36 14.97
CA TYR A 49 5.45 2.42 15.41
C TYR A 49 5.11 1.18 16.23
N SER A 50 4.25 1.33 17.21
CA SER A 50 3.69 0.19 17.94
C SER A 50 2.56 -0.48 17.15
N PRO A 51 2.18 -1.74 17.44
CA PRO A 51 1.00 -2.38 16.84
C PRO A 51 -0.30 -1.60 17.11
N ASP A 52 -0.36 -0.78 18.17
CA ASP A 52 -1.51 0.07 18.47
C ASP A 52 -1.59 1.31 17.56
N GLU A 53 -0.50 1.66 16.91
CA GLU A 53 -0.42 2.81 15.99
C GLU A 53 -0.48 2.41 14.53
N LEU A 54 0.06 1.21 14.19
CA LEU A 54 0.18 0.72 12.83
C LEU A 54 -0.08 -0.78 12.75
N ASN A 55 -1.02 -1.17 11.92
CA ASN A 55 -1.19 -2.56 11.50
C ASN A 55 -0.81 -2.73 10.03
N MET A 56 -0.36 -3.93 9.69
CA MET A 56 0.10 -4.27 8.34
C MET A 56 -0.70 -5.41 7.73
N TYR A 57 -0.96 -5.29 6.44
CA TYR A 57 -1.47 -6.35 5.58
C TYR A 57 -0.37 -6.65 4.57
N LEU A 58 0.16 -7.86 4.59
CA LEU A 58 1.28 -8.30 3.76
C LEU A 58 0.76 -9.39 2.81
N ILE A 59 0.61 -9.05 1.54
CA ILE A 59 0.00 -9.90 0.52
C ILE A 59 1.02 -10.10 -0.59
N ASP A 60 1.34 -11.33 -0.88
CA ASP A 60 2.27 -11.72 -1.93
C ASP A 60 1.61 -12.72 -2.88
N PHE A 61 1.54 -12.36 -4.14
CA PHE A 61 1.04 -13.23 -5.19
C PHE A 61 2.13 -14.12 -5.81
N SER A 62 3.40 -13.95 -5.42
CA SER A 62 4.53 -14.77 -5.90
C SER A 62 4.83 -15.98 -5.02
N GLY A 63 4.42 -15.93 -3.76
CA GLY A 63 4.54 -17.06 -2.83
C GLY A 63 5.81 -17.12 -1.98
N VAL A 64 6.68 -16.10 -2.00
CA VAL A 64 8.01 -16.21 -1.39
C VAL A 64 8.34 -15.11 -0.37
N GLU A 65 7.89 -13.87 -0.62
CA GLU A 65 8.46 -12.70 0.03
C GLU A 65 8.11 -12.56 1.52
N PHE A 66 6.88 -12.85 1.93
CA PHE A 66 6.43 -12.54 3.29
C PHE A 66 6.36 -13.73 4.25
N ASN A 67 6.82 -14.91 3.84
CA ASN A 67 6.82 -16.13 4.65
C ASN A 67 7.52 -15.95 6.01
N SER A 68 8.64 -15.25 6.05
CA SER A 68 9.39 -15.04 7.29
C SER A 68 8.58 -14.29 8.35
N TYR A 69 7.73 -13.37 7.95
CA TYR A 69 6.88 -12.62 8.89
C TYR A 69 5.75 -13.47 9.46
N ALA A 70 5.23 -14.43 8.69
CA ALA A 70 4.26 -15.40 9.17
C ALA A 70 4.91 -16.36 10.20
N LEU A 71 6.10 -16.89 9.89
CA LEU A 71 6.82 -17.80 10.77
C LEU A 71 7.22 -17.18 12.11
N HIS A 72 7.54 -15.88 12.12
CA HIS A 72 8.00 -15.17 13.31
C HIS A 72 6.90 -14.32 14.00
N ASN A 73 5.64 -14.46 13.57
CA ASN A 73 4.48 -13.79 14.16
C ASN A 73 4.71 -12.27 14.35
N LEU A 74 4.94 -11.54 13.26
CA LEU A 74 5.12 -10.08 13.31
C LEU A 74 3.93 -9.41 14.03
N PRO A 75 4.13 -8.75 15.19
CA PRO A 75 3.02 -8.22 16.01
C PRO A 75 2.11 -7.20 15.29
N HIS A 76 2.64 -6.51 14.29
CA HIS A 76 1.93 -5.51 13.48
C HIS A 76 1.04 -6.15 12.40
N ALA A 77 1.28 -7.42 12.06
CA ALA A 77 0.59 -8.05 10.95
C ALA A 77 -0.83 -8.49 11.35
N ARG A 78 -1.81 -7.94 10.68
CA ARG A 78 -3.22 -8.38 10.75
C ARG A 78 -3.47 -9.52 9.78
N VAL A 79 -2.87 -9.43 8.61
CA VAL A 79 -2.97 -10.41 7.54
C VAL A 79 -1.59 -10.63 6.95
N ILE A 80 -1.20 -11.88 6.79
CA ILE A 80 -0.05 -12.29 5.99
C ILE A 80 -0.54 -13.39 5.05
N ALA A 81 -0.49 -13.13 3.75
CA ALA A 81 -0.87 -14.07 2.71
C ALA A 81 0.29 -14.24 1.74
N PRO A 82 1.16 -15.24 1.99
CA PRO A 82 2.37 -15.44 1.20
C PRO A 82 2.12 -16.12 -0.15
N GLU A 83 0.96 -16.69 -0.39
CA GLU A 83 0.53 -17.31 -1.66
C GLU A 83 -0.91 -16.89 -1.94
N ALA A 84 -1.11 -15.59 -2.23
CA ALA A 84 -2.44 -15.08 -2.44
C ALA A 84 -2.99 -15.47 -3.82
N GLU A 85 -4.25 -15.88 -3.84
CA GLU A 85 -5.04 -16.00 -5.06
C GLU A 85 -5.76 -14.68 -5.36
N ARG A 86 -6.21 -14.48 -6.60
CA ARG A 86 -6.89 -13.25 -7.05
C ARG A 86 -8.15 -12.93 -6.22
N GLU A 87 -8.94 -13.96 -5.94
CA GLU A 87 -10.16 -13.91 -5.13
C GLU A 87 -9.86 -13.45 -3.71
N PHE A 88 -8.79 -13.95 -3.13
CA PHE A 88 -8.33 -13.51 -1.81
C PHE A 88 -7.88 -12.04 -1.85
N GLY A 89 -7.12 -11.64 -2.86
CA GLY A 89 -6.74 -10.24 -3.06
C GLY A 89 -7.96 -9.32 -3.14
N LEU A 90 -9.00 -9.72 -3.89
CA LEU A 90 -10.26 -8.99 -3.96
C LEU A 90 -10.98 -8.95 -2.61
N SER A 91 -10.99 -10.04 -1.83
CA SER A 91 -11.62 -10.07 -0.51
C SER A 91 -10.96 -9.09 0.46
N ILE A 92 -9.63 -8.97 0.44
CA ILE A 92 -8.89 -7.97 1.23
C ILE A 92 -9.25 -6.54 0.79
N LEU A 93 -9.33 -6.27 -0.51
CA LEU A 93 -9.76 -4.96 -0.99
C LEU A 93 -11.19 -4.61 -0.55
N ASN A 94 -12.10 -5.59 -0.47
CA ASN A 94 -13.44 -5.43 0.09
C ASN A 94 -13.38 -5.04 1.57
N GLU A 95 -12.65 -5.80 2.39
CA GLU A 95 -12.45 -5.51 3.82
C GLU A 95 -11.90 -4.10 4.05
N LEU A 96 -10.93 -3.67 3.24
CA LEU A 96 -10.34 -2.33 3.33
C LEU A 96 -11.35 -1.23 2.98
N VAL A 97 -12.24 -1.47 2.01
CA VAL A 97 -13.30 -0.52 1.66
C VAL A 97 -14.34 -0.43 2.78
N GLU A 98 -14.74 -1.54 3.37
CA GLU A 98 -15.65 -1.58 4.52
C GLU A 98 -15.05 -0.87 5.74
N GLU A 99 -13.79 -1.14 6.04
CA GLU A 99 -13.07 -0.47 7.14
C GLU A 99 -12.91 1.03 6.90
N GLY A 100 -12.62 1.44 5.66
CA GLY A 100 -12.56 2.85 5.28
C GLY A 100 -13.88 3.57 5.48
N ALA A 101 -14.99 2.96 5.05
CA ALA A 101 -16.33 3.47 5.24
C ALA A 101 -16.69 3.57 6.74
N ARG A 102 -16.37 2.55 7.53
CA ARG A 102 -16.55 2.55 8.99
C ARG A 102 -15.79 3.71 9.66
N ARG A 103 -14.53 3.94 9.28
CA ARG A 103 -13.71 5.03 9.81
C ARG A 103 -14.26 6.40 9.41
N MET A 104 -14.75 6.53 8.18
CA MET A 104 -15.40 7.75 7.69
C MET A 104 -16.64 8.07 8.52
N GLU A 105 -17.49 7.08 8.81
CA GLU A 105 -18.67 7.25 9.64
C GLU A 105 -18.31 7.63 11.08
N LEU A 106 -17.29 6.98 11.68
CA LEU A 106 -16.78 7.37 13.00
C LEU A 106 -16.31 8.82 13.03
N CYS A 107 -15.60 9.29 12.02
CA CYS A 107 -15.19 10.69 11.92
C CYS A 107 -16.41 11.61 11.85
N ARG A 108 -17.41 11.28 11.02
CA ARG A 108 -18.65 12.04 10.88
C ARG A 108 -19.41 12.14 12.22
N ASN A 109 -19.57 11.03 12.91
CA ASN A 109 -20.28 10.98 14.21
C ASN A 109 -19.55 11.72 15.34
N ASN A 110 -18.30 12.07 15.12
CA ASN A 110 -17.49 12.87 16.06
C ASN A 110 -17.19 14.28 15.55
N ASP A 111 -17.85 14.75 14.50
CA ASP A 111 -17.67 16.08 13.91
C ASP A 111 -16.22 16.40 13.55
N VAL A 112 -15.49 15.42 12.98
CA VAL A 112 -14.12 15.59 12.50
C VAL A 112 -13.99 15.06 11.07
N SER A 113 -12.96 15.55 10.34
CA SER A 113 -12.78 15.24 8.92
C SER A 113 -11.75 14.15 8.62
N ASN A 114 -11.01 13.72 9.64
CA ASN A 114 -9.92 12.75 9.47
C ASN A 114 -9.61 12.00 10.78
N ILE A 115 -8.83 10.92 10.65
CA ILE A 115 -8.51 10.04 11.77
C ILE A 115 -7.54 10.68 12.80
N VAL A 116 -6.74 11.67 12.41
CA VAL A 116 -5.80 12.35 13.31
C VAL A 116 -6.58 13.20 14.30
N ASP A 117 -7.53 13.99 13.80
CA ASP A 117 -8.41 14.81 14.63
C ASP A 117 -9.32 13.93 15.49
N LEU A 118 -9.78 12.79 14.95
CA LEU A 118 -10.57 11.83 15.70
C LEU A 118 -9.79 11.28 16.91
N LYS A 119 -8.54 10.88 16.71
CA LYS A 119 -7.67 10.39 17.79
C LYS A 119 -7.32 11.50 18.79
N ALA A 120 -7.11 12.72 18.33
CA ALA A 120 -6.85 13.87 19.21
C ALA A 120 -8.06 14.17 20.11
N LYS A 121 -9.29 14.08 19.56
CA LYS A 121 -10.54 14.27 20.29
C LYS A 121 -10.84 13.11 21.24
N ASN A 122 -10.49 11.90 20.87
CA ASN A 122 -10.74 10.66 21.61
C ASN A 122 -9.46 9.82 21.74
N PRO A 123 -8.52 10.15 22.64
CA PRO A 123 -7.23 9.46 22.76
C PRO A 123 -7.33 7.98 23.14
N SER A 124 -8.42 7.58 23.79
CA SER A 124 -8.67 6.17 24.16
C SER A 124 -9.15 5.31 22.99
N LEU A 125 -9.48 5.92 21.85
CA LEU A 125 -9.98 5.20 20.70
C LEU A 125 -8.84 4.46 19.98
N HIS A 126 -8.97 3.13 19.95
CA HIS A 126 -7.98 2.27 19.32
C HIS A 126 -8.27 2.12 17.82
N ILE A 127 -7.64 2.96 17.00
CA ILE A 127 -7.73 2.92 15.53
C ILE A 127 -6.31 3.04 14.95
N PRO A 128 -5.58 1.93 14.75
CA PRO A 128 -4.27 1.94 14.12
C PRO A 128 -4.38 2.35 12.64
N ARG A 129 -3.34 2.96 12.10
CA ARG A 129 -3.21 3.10 10.64
C ARG A 129 -3.04 1.72 10.02
N LEU A 130 -3.47 1.57 8.77
CA LEU A 130 -3.26 0.36 8.00
C LEU A 130 -2.24 0.63 6.89
N LEU A 131 -1.17 -0.15 6.88
CA LEU A 131 -0.20 -0.21 5.80
C LEU A 131 -0.40 -1.53 5.06
N VAL A 132 -0.92 -1.45 3.86
CA VAL A 132 -1.22 -2.59 3.01
C VAL A 132 -0.15 -2.70 1.94
N ILE A 133 0.63 -3.75 1.96
CA ILE A 133 1.69 -4.02 1.00
C ILE A 133 1.26 -5.21 0.16
N ILE A 134 1.13 -5.00 -1.14
CA ILE A 134 0.75 -6.03 -2.10
C ILE A 134 1.90 -6.20 -3.08
N ASP A 135 2.61 -7.32 -2.98
CA ASP A 135 3.63 -7.67 -3.96
C ASP A 135 3.05 -8.46 -5.12
N GLU A 136 3.58 -8.20 -6.31
CA GLU A 136 3.09 -8.72 -7.59
C GLU A 136 1.60 -8.45 -7.82
N PHE A 137 1.14 -7.23 -7.44
CA PHE A 137 -0.27 -6.84 -7.49
C PHE A 137 -0.90 -6.95 -8.89
N GLN A 138 -0.09 -6.89 -9.97
CA GLN A 138 -0.59 -7.07 -11.34
C GLN A 138 -1.26 -8.43 -11.56
N LYS A 139 -0.95 -9.43 -10.73
CA LYS A 139 -1.58 -10.76 -10.82
C LYS A 139 -3.09 -10.72 -10.56
N ILE A 140 -3.59 -9.75 -9.79
CA ILE A 140 -5.03 -9.54 -9.63
C ILE A 140 -5.70 -9.29 -11.00
N PHE A 141 -4.95 -8.74 -11.94
CA PHE A 141 -5.42 -8.28 -13.26
C PHE A 141 -4.98 -9.20 -14.42
N GLU A 142 -4.54 -10.42 -14.14
CA GLU A 142 -4.10 -11.37 -15.18
C GLU A 142 -5.19 -11.70 -16.20
N ILE A 143 -6.45 -11.72 -15.78
CA ILE A 143 -7.59 -11.90 -16.68
C ILE A 143 -8.20 -10.52 -16.91
N GLU A 144 -7.96 -9.97 -18.09
CA GLU A 144 -8.46 -8.65 -18.46
C GLU A 144 -9.99 -8.61 -18.48
N ASN A 145 -10.55 -7.54 -17.92
CA ASN A 145 -11.99 -7.23 -17.94
C ASN A 145 -12.92 -8.28 -17.31
N ASP A 146 -12.40 -9.25 -16.55
CA ASP A 146 -13.25 -10.11 -15.75
C ASP A 146 -13.84 -9.35 -14.53
N LEU A 147 -14.70 -9.99 -13.78
CA LEU A 147 -15.35 -9.39 -12.61
C LEU A 147 -14.33 -8.99 -11.55
N ILE A 148 -13.35 -9.86 -11.26
CA ILE A 148 -12.33 -9.62 -10.24
C ILE A 148 -11.48 -8.40 -10.59
N SER A 149 -10.98 -8.31 -11.84
CA SER A 149 -10.17 -7.19 -12.30
C SER A 149 -10.92 -5.87 -12.23
N ARG A 150 -12.21 -5.85 -12.65
CA ARG A 150 -13.03 -4.62 -12.62
C ARG A 150 -13.31 -4.17 -11.20
N GLU A 151 -13.71 -5.08 -10.33
CA GLU A 151 -13.98 -4.77 -8.92
C GLU A 151 -12.72 -4.35 -8.17
N ALA A 152 -11.61 -5.07 -8.34
CA ALA A 152 -10.33 -4.72 -7.71
C ALA A 152 -9.86 -3.33 -8.13
N ASN A 153 -9.99 -2.99 -9.44
CA ASN A 153 -9.65 -1.68 -9.94
C ASN A 153 -10.49 -0.58 -9.25
N ALA A 154 -11.81 -0.74 -9.22
CA ALA A 154 -12.70 0.23 -8.58
C ALA A 154 -12.36 0.43 -7.10
N LYS A 155 -12.05 -0.66 -6.37
CA LYS A 155 -11.72 -0.61 -4.95
C LYS A 155 -10.36 0.04 -4.68
N ILE A 156 -9.34 -0.25 -5.48
CA ILE A 156 -8.04 0.43 -5.39
C ILE A 156 -8.21 1.94 -5.59
N HIS A 157 -8.99 2.35 -6.59
CA HIS A 157 -9.30 3.76 -6.81
C HIS A 157 -9.99 4.39 -5.59
N THR A 158 -11.04 3.76 -5.06
CA THR A 158 -11.75 4.23 -3.86
C THR A 158 -10.80 4.38 -2.67
N ILE A 159 -9.97 3.38 -2.39
CA ILE A 159 -9.05 3.41 -1.26
C ILE A 159 -8.06 4.58 -1.39
N ILE A 160 -7.47 4.76 -2.57
CA ILE A 160 -6.48 5.80 -2.80
C ILE A 160 -7.11 7.20 -2.74
N GLN A 161 -8.31 7.39 -3.31
CA GLN A 161 -8.96 8.69 -3.38
C GLN A 161 -9.62 9.10 -2.07
N GLU A 162 -10.39 8.19 -1.48
CA GLU A 162 -11.32 8.53 -0.40
C GLU A 162 -10.73 8.25 0.99
N PHE A 163 -9.96 7.14 1.15
CA PHE A 163 -9.58 6.67 2.48
C PHE A 163 -8.22 7.13 2.98
N ARG A 164 -7.54 8.01 2.23
CA ARG A 164 -6.28 8.61 2.68
C ARG A 164 -6.38 9.31 4.04
N LYS A 165 -7.48 10.02 4.29
CA LYS A 165 -7.72 10.74 5.55
C LYS A 165 -8.09 9.82 6.71
N PHE A 166 -8.41 8.57 6.40
CA PHE A 166 -8.85 7.57 7.37
C PHE A 166 -7.77 6.55 7.71
N GLY A 167 -6.51 6.83 7.31
CA GLY A 167 -5.34 6.07 7.71
C GLY A 167 -5.18 4.73 7.01
N ILE A 168 -5.71 4.56 5.79
CA ILE A 168 -5.49 3.38 4.95
C ILE A 168 -4.53 3.76 3.83
N ASN A 169 -3.41 3.04 3.75
CA ASN A 169 -2.29 3.34 2.88
C ASN A 169 -1.91 2.10 2.07
N LEU A 170 -1.78 2.23 0.74
CA LEU A 170 -1.40 1.14 -0.16
C LEU A 170 0.04 1.30 -0.64
N VAL A 171 0.77 0.19 -0.65
CA VAL A 171 2.04 0.03 -1.36
C VAL A 171 1.86 -1.09 -2.37
N LEU A 172 1.81 -0.74 -3.63
CA LEU A 172 1.60 -1.67 -4.75
C LEU A 172 2.93 -1.95 -5.41
N ALA A 173 3.43 -3.17 -5.28
CA ALA A 173 4.71 -3.59 -5.84
C ALA A 173 4.51 -4.55 -7.02
N THR A 174 5.37 -4.42 -8.05
CA THR A 174 5.25 -5.21 -9.27
C THR A 174 6.59 -5.31 -10.00
N GLN A 175 6.73 -6.34 -10.81
CA GLN A 175 7.84 -6.45 -11.79
C GLN A 175 7.49 -5.79 -13.12
N LYS A 176 6.20 -5.71 -13.47
CA LYS A 176 5.69 -5.15 -14.70
C LYS A 176 4.37 -4.43 -14.41
N LEU A 177 4.23 -3.22 -14.93
CA LEU A 177 2.98 -2.49 -14.75
C LEU A 177 1.83 -3.19 -15.50
N PRO A 178 0.65 -3.26 -14.86
CA PRO A 178 -0.56 -3.64 -15.58
C PRO A 178 -0.91 -2.56 -16.61
N SER A 179 -1.92 -2.82 -17.45
CA SER A 179 -2.40 -1.85 -18.45
C SER A 179 -2.70 -0.49 -17.80
N SER A 180 -2.47 0.60 -18.54
CA SER A 180 -2.49 1.96 -18.00
C SER A 180 -3.81 2.41 -17.35
N SER A 181 -4.91 1.73 -17.67
CA SER A 181 -6.24 2.01 -17.12
C SER A 181 -6.46 1.49 -15.68
N ILE A 182 -5.58 0.62 -15.19
CA ILE A 182 -5.76 -0.07 -13.91
C ILE A 182 -5.18 0.72 -12.73
N LEU A 183 -4.07 1.40 -12.95
CA LEU A 183 -3.39 2.12 -11.88
C LEU A 183 -3.68 3.62 -11.97
N PRO A 184 -4.26 4.25 -10.92
CA PRO A 184 -4.49 5.69 -10.90
C PRO A 184 -3.19 6.46 -10.67
N LYS A 185 -2.30 6.47 -11.68
CA LYS A 185 -0.94 7.03 -11.60
C LYS A 185 -0.94 8.48 -11.11
N ASP A 186 -1.92 9.26 -11.56
CA ASP A 186 -2.02 10.69 -11.21
C ASP A 186 -2.36 10.93 -9.74
N LEU A 187 -2.88 9.90 -9.07
CA LEU A 187 -3.23 9.95 -7.65
C LEU A 187 -2.13 9.42 -6.72
N ILE A 188 -1.06 8.83 -7.30
CA ILE A 188 0.05 8.25 -6.53
C ILE A 188 1.31 9.07 -6.77
N ALA A 189 1.68 9.89 -5.78
CA ALA A 189 2.88 10.72 -5.85
C ALA A 189 4.16 9.93 -5.53
N ASN A 190 4.08 8.92 -4.65
CA ASN A 190 5.23 8.11 -4.28
C ASN A 190 5.48 7.04 -5.34
N ARG A 191 6.53 7.19 -6.12
CA ARG A 191 6.94 6.25 -7.16
C ARG A 191 8.37 5.81 -6.93
N VAL A 192 8.57 4.54 -6.64
CA VAL A 192 9.89 3.95 -6.40
C VAL A 192 10.20 3.04 -7.58
N VAL A 193 11.18 3.44 -8.37
CA VAL A 193 11.52 2.75 -9.61
C VAL A 193 12.94 2.19 -9.49
N PHE A 194 13.04 0.88 -9.45
CA PHE A 194 14.28 0.14 -9.62
C PHE A 194 14.53 -0.14 -11.11
N LYS A 195 15.53 -0.94 -11.41
CA LYS A 195 15.74 -1.39 -12.80
C LYS A 195 14.46 -2.02 -13.35
N SER A 196 13.94 -1.46 -14.41
CA SER A 196 12.67 -1.83 -15.05
C SER A 196 12.78 -1.75 -16.57
N SER A 197 11.72 -2.14 -17.30
CA SER A 197 11.67 -1.93 -18.75
C SER A 197 11.63 -0.43 -19.06
N PRO A 198 12.16 0.00 -20.22
CA PRO A 198 12.05 1.40 -20.66
C PRO A 198 10.60 1.90 -20.73
N ALA A 199 9.67 1.03 -21.15
CA ALA A 199 8.25 1.38 -21.24
C ALA A 199 7.63 1.63 -19.87
N ASP A 200 7.89 0.75 -18.88
CA ASP A 200 7.39 0.90 -17.52
C ASP A 200 8.00 2.14 -16.84
N PHE A 201 9.32 2.34 -17.03
CA PHE A 201 10.01 3.51 -16.53
C PHE A 201 9.37 4.80 -17.06
N SER A 202 9.24 4.92 -18.38
CA SER A 202 8.61 6.09 -19.01
C SER A 202 7.17 6.29 -18.54
N SER A 203 6.42 5.18 -18.38
CA SER A 203 5.03 5.23 -17.95
C SER A 203 4.85 5.74 -16.51
N LEU A 204 5.83 5.57 -15.63
CA LEU A 204 5.78 6.06 -14.24
C LEU A 204 6.43 7.42 -14.06
N ILE A 205 7.47 7.74 -14.84
CA ILE A 205 8.27 8.96 -14.65
C ILE A 205 7.87 10.07 -15.61
N SER A 206 7.21 9.76 -16.72
CA SER A 206 6.67 10.80 -17.58
C SER A 206 5.67 11.64 -16.78
N LEU A 207 6.21 12.71 -16.24
CA LEU A 207 5.42 13.83 -15.71
C LEU A 207 4.74 14.52 -16.90
N PRO A 208 3.52 15.05 -16.71
CA PRO A 208 2.89 15.88 -17.71
C PRO A 208 3.73 17.13 -17.99
#